data_32f4806d92eb5004a31b5c2ad0249311
#
_entry.id   32f4806d92eb5004a31b5c2ad0249311
#
_cell.length_a   1.000
_cell.length_b   1.000
_cell.length_c   1.000
_cell.angle_alpha   90.00
_cell.angle_beta   90.00
_cell.angle_gamma   90.00
#
_symmetry.space_group_name_H-M   'P 1'
#
loop_
_entity.id
_entity.type
_entity.pdbx_description
1 polymer ?
#
loop_
_entity_poly.entity_id
_entity_poly.type
_entity_poly.pdbx_seq_one_letter_code
_entity_poly.pdbx_strand_id
1 'polypeptide(L)'
;CDLILQGGLTSGVIYPQALCEVARVYRLRSVGGSSAGAIAAAAAAAAEFNRVGGGFTKLGELSAQLAEPTEGGTRLLDLFQPQPRTGRLFQVATALVNARGRRGPTAAAVAAGATVRTFWWHTILGALPGLVLAGLAVYLGGPALWVGVVASLLVAVAGGLALAGFGLWRSAARDVPANNSGLCDG
;
A
#
# COMPACT_ATOMS: atom_id res chain seq x y z
N CYS A 1 22.07 16.71 25.60
CA CYS A 1 21.04 17.64 25.10
C CYS A 1 19.68 16.96 25.09
N ASP A 2 18.64 17.75 25.07
CA ASP A 2 17.25 17.30 24.91
C ASP A 2 16.81 17.60 23.48
N LEU A 3 16.13 16.64 22.85
CA LEU A 3 15.68 16.73 21.46
C LEU A 3 14.18 16.48 21.37
N ILE A 4 13.49 17.34 20.64
CA ILE A 4 12.09 17.17 20.26
C ILE A 4 12.00 17.13 18.74
N LEU A 5 11.51 15.99 18.23
CA LEU A 5 11.43 15.70 16.81
C LEU A 5 9.99 15.84 16.33
N GLN A 6 9.75 16.74 15.41
CA GLN A 6 8.42 16.96 14.85
C GLN A 6 8.16 16.02 13.69
N GLY A 7 6.98 15.42 13.65
CA GLY A 7 6.57 14.54 12.55
C GLY A 7 6.38 15.27 11.23
N GLY A 8 6.68 14.59 10.14
CA GLY A 8 6.45 15.03 8.77
C GLY A 8 6.84 13.94 7.79
N LEU A 9 6.22 13.93 6.60
CA LEU A 9 6.42 12.87 5.59
C LEU A 9 7.88 12.73 5.15
N THR A 10 8.62 13.83 5.05
CA THR A 10 10.02 13.85 4.62
C THR A 10 11.02 13.76 5.78
N SER A 11 10.60 14.07 6.99
CA SER A 11 11.46 14.10 8.17
C SER A 11 12.03 12.71 8.51
N GLY A 12 11.26 11.65 8.29
CA GLY A 12 11.71 10.29 8.57
C GLY A 12 12.99 9.88 7.83
N VAL A 13 13.21 10.44 6.64
CA VAL A 13 14.42 10.18 5.84
C VAL A 13 15.63 10.94 6.37
N ILE A 14 15.41 12.15 6.92
CA ILE A 14 16.50 13.07 7.34
C ILE A 14 16.97 12.73 8.76
N TYR A 15 16.05 12.32 9.64
CA TYR A 15 16.34 12.14 11.08
C TYR A 15 17.50 11.19 11.39
N PRO A 16 17.64 10.00 10.77
CA PRO A 16 18.75 9.12 11.11
C PRO A 16 20.12 9.78 10.95
N GLN A 17 20.33 10.50 9.85
CA GLN A 17 21.58 11.19 9.58
C GLN A 17 21.79 12.39 10.50
N ALA A 18 20.75 13.21 10.68
CA ALA A 18 20.81 14.39 11.57
C ALA A 18 21.10 13.99 13.02
N LEU A 19 20.50 12.90 13.50
CA LEU A 19 20.73 12.37 14.84
C LEU A 19 22.18 11.84 15.01
N CYS A 20 22.73 11.20 13.98
CA CYS A 20 24.12 10.79 13.99
C CYS A 20 25.07 11.99 14.10
N GLU A 21 24.81 13.08 13.37
CA GLU A 21 25.63 14.31 13.45
C GLU A 21 25.51 14.98 14.83
N VAL A 22 24.32 15.11 15.37
CA VAL A 22 24.11 15.65 16.74
C VAL A 22 24.83 14.80 17.78
N ALA A 23 24.77 13.48 17.65
CA ALA A 23 25.40 12.56 18.58
C ALA A 23 26.94 12.55 18.55
N ARG A 24 27.57 13.10 17.51
CA ARG A 24 29.03 13.30 17.46
C ARG A 24 29.52 14.32 18.50
N VAL A 25 28.67 15.32 18.79
CA VAL A 25 29.02 16.43 19.66
C VAL A 25 28.35 16.31 21.02
N TYR A 26 27.11 15.81 21.04
CA TYR A 26 26.28 15.81 22.23
C TYR A 26 25.88 14.41 22.66
N ARG A 27 25.65 14.25 23.97
CA ARG A 27 24.94 13.13 24.53
C ARG A 27 23.45 13.46 24.58
N LEU A 28 22.62 12.50 24.17
CA LEU A 28 21.16 12.64 24.19
C LEU A 28 20.66 12.24 25.59
N ARG A 29 20.09 13.19 26.31
CA ARG A 29 19.55 12.98 27.66
C ARG A 29 18.06 12.64 27.61
N SER A 30 17.31 13.43 26.86
CA SER A 30 15.88 13.25 26.66
C SER A 30 15.59 13.35 25.18
N VAL A 31 14.80 12.42 24.65
CA VAL A 31 14.40 12.44 23.23
C VAL A 31 12.89 12.19 23.16
N GLY A 32 12.19 13.05 22.46
CA GLY A 32 10.76 12.92 22.25
C GLY A 32 10.37 13.30 20.85
N GLY A 33 9.16 12.95 20.44
CA GLY A 33 8.68 13.32 19.11
C GLY A 33 7.22 12.98 18.88
N SER A 34 6.68 13.45 17.75
CA SER A 34 5.33 13.15 17.28
C SER A 34 5.36 12.50 15.89
N SER A 35 4.47 11.56 15.61
CA SER A 35 4.36 10.87 14.31
C SER A 35 5.72 10.26 13.89
N ALA A 36 6.23 10.51 12.70
CA ALA A 36 7.55 10.06 12.24
C ALA A 36 8.69 10.48 13.19
N GLY A 37 8.54 11.63 13.87
CA GLY A 37 9.47 12.08 14.91
C GLY A 37 9.48 11.20 16.15
N ALA A 38 8.37 10.55 16.52
CA ALA A 38 8.33 9.61 17.62
C ALA A 38 9.13 8.33 17.31
N ILE A 39 9.03 7.82 16.08
CA ILE A 39 9.82 6.67 15.59
C ILE A 39 11.31 7.00 15.65
N ALA A 40 11.68 8.19 15.15
CA ALA A 40 13.06 8.66 15.16
C ALA A 40 13.57 8.85 16.61
N ALA A 41 12.73 9.37 17.53
CA ALA A 41 13.07 9.52 18.93
C ALA A 41 13.33 8.16 19.62
N ALA A 42 12.49 7.16 19.36
CA ALA A 42 12.70 5.80 19.88
C ALA A 42 14.00 5.19 19.34
N ALA A 43 14.28 5.33 18.05
CA ALA A 43 15.51 4.87 17.44
C ALA A 43 16.75 5.60 18.00
N ALA A 44 16.66 6.92 18.23
CA ALA A 44 17.72 7.71 18.84
C ALA A 44 17.99 7.28 20.29
N ALA A 45 16.94 7.02 21.08
CA ALA A 45 17.08 6.52 22.45
C ALA A 45 17.77 5.16 22.50
N ALA A 46 17.38 4.25 21.62
CA ALA A 46 18.02 2.93 21.49
C ALA A 46 19.49 3.07 21.04
N ALA A 47 19.80 3.97 20.11
CA ALA A 47 21.17 4.24 19.66
C ALA A 47 22.02 4.83 20.78
N GLU A 48 21.48 5.75 21.59
CA GLU A 48 22.17 6.35 22.74
C GLU A 48 22.43 5.30 23.81
N PHE A 49 21.45 4.44 24.12
CA PHE A 49 21.61 3.35 25.08
C PHE A 49 22.75 2.40 24.69
N ASN A 50 22.89 2.12 23.40
CA ASN A 50 23.95 1.28 22.89
C ASN A 50 25.08 2.07 22.19
N ARG A 51 25.38 3.29 22.67
CA ARG A 51 26.37 4.19 22.03
C ARG A 51 27.73 3.52 21.85
N VAL A 52 28.22 2.85 22.89
CA VAL A 52 29.53 2.18 22.87
C VAL A 52 29.54 0.96 21.91
N GLY A 53 28.41 0.28 21.78
CA GLY A 53 28.23 -0.87 20.89
C GLY A 53 27.84 -0.51 19.47
N GLY A 54 28.05 0.73 19.04
CA GLY A 54 27.82 1.17 17.65
C GLY A 54 26.36 1.50 17.34
N GLY A 55 25.56 1.91 18.33
CA GLY A 55 24.16 2.24 18.15
C GLY A 55 23.91 3.30 17.06
N PHE A 56 24.72 4.37 17.02
CA PHE A 56 24.60 5.42 16.01
C PHE A 56 25.09 4.98 14.62
N THR A 57 26.03 4.06 14.53
CA THR A 57 26.42 3.45 13.24
C THR A 57 25.21 2.71 12.64
N LYS A 58 24.56 1.87 13.45
CA LYS A 58 23.34 1.15 13.03
C LYS A 58 22.19 2.12 12.69
N LEU A 59 22.05 3.21 13.45
CA LEU A 59 21.03 4.24 13.15
C LEU A 59 21.30 4.92 11.80
N GLY A 60 22.56 5.22 11.47
CA GLY A 60 22.94 5.79 10.18
C GLY A 60 22.61 4.88 8.98
N GLU A 61 22.73 3.57 9.17
CA GLU A 61 22.42 2.57 8.15
C GLU A 61 20.91 2.30 8.02
N LEU A 62 20.12 2.67 9.03
CA LEU A 62 18.69 2.34 9.12
C LEU A 62 17.90 2.85 7.90
N SER A 63 18.21 4.06 7.40
CA SER A 63 17.51 4.61 6.24
C SER A 63 17.69 3.74 4.99
N ALA A 64 18.91 3.24 4.77
CA ALA A 64 19.21 2.34 3.65
C ALA A 64 18.51 0.99 3.84
N GLN A 65 18.56 0.43 5.04
CA GLN A 65 17.90 -0.84 5.35
C GLN A 65 16.38 -0.76 5.19
N LEU A 66 15.74 0.33 5.60
CA LEU A 66 14.29 0.52 5.44
C LEU A 66 13.88 0.72 3.97
N ALA A 67 14.79 1.19 3.12
CA ALA A 67 14.56 1.34 1.69
C ALA A 67 14.82 0.05 0.89
N GLU A 68 15.38 -0.99 1.49
CA GLU A 68 15.65 -2.26 0.82
C GLU A 68 14.37 -2.85 0.23
N PRO A 69 14.40 -3.29 -1.05
CA PRO A 69 13.25 -3.92 -1.68
C PRO A 69 12.96 -5.29 -1.05
N THR A 70 11.69 -5.57 -0.81
CA THR A 70 11.17 -6.84 -0.35
C THR A 70 10.09 -7.36 -1.31
N GLU A 71 9.64 -8.59 -1.14
CA GLU A 71 8.55 -9.15 -1.96
C GLU A 71 7.27 -8.30 -1.90
N GLY A 72 7.00 -7.64 -0.77
CA GLY A 72 5.82 -6.77 -0.55
C GLY A 72 6.02 -5.29 -0.95
N GLY A 73 7.25 -4.88 -1.29
CA GLY A 73 7.57 -3.48 -1.63
C GLY A 73 8.90 -3.02 -1.05
N THR A 74 8.89 -2.44 0.14
CA THR A 74 10.09 -2.04 0.87
C THR A 74 10.01 -2.52 2.31
N ARG A 75 11.15 -2.72 2.97
CA ARG A 75 11.19 -3.12 4.38
C ARG A 75 10.43 -2.14 5.30
N LEU A 76 10.36 -0.87 4.93
CA LEU A 76 9.54 0.11 5.63
C LEU A 76 8.05 -0.26 5.58
N LEU A 77 7.54 -0.74 4.45
CA LEU A 77 6.14 -1.18 4.32
C LEU A 77 5.85 -2.46 5.11
N ASP A 78 6.85 -3.32 5.29
CA ASP A 78 6.70 -4.54 6.09
C ASP A 78 6.52 -4.27 7.59
N LEU A 79 6.83 -3.04 8.06
CA LEU A 79 6.52 -2.62 9.43
C LEU A 79 5.01 -2.35 9.65
N PHE A 80 4.28 -2.12 8.56
CA PHE A 80 2.84 -1.87 8.62
C PHE A 80 2.10 -3.18 8.35
N GLN A 81 1.65 -3.84 9.42
CA GLN A 81 0.90 -5.10 9.33
C GLN A 81 -0.59 -4.81 9.21
N PRO A 82 -1.23 -5.17 8.08
CA PRO A 82 -2.68 -5.01 7.95
C PRO A 82 -3.40 -6.04 8.81
N GLN A 83 -4.53 -5.66 9.39
CA GLN A 83 -5.41 -6.65 10.01
C GLN A 83 -5.96 -7.65 8.96
N PRO A 84 -6.31 -8.89 9.37
CA PRO A 84 -6.83 -9.89 8.45
C PRO A 84 -8.03 -9.42 7.63
N ARG A 85 -8.89 -8.57 8.21
CA ARG A 85 -10.07 -8.01 7.53
C ARG A 85 -9.71 -6.92 6.51
N THR A 86 -8.71 -6.10 6.80
CA THR A 86 -8.29 -4.97 5.96
C THR A 86 -7.16 -5.32 4.99
N GLY A 87 -6.62 -6.54 5.05
CA GLY A 87 -5.50 -6.99 4.21
C GLY A 87 -5.74 -6.81 2.70
N ARG A 88 -6.98 -7.03 2.23
CA ARG A 88 -7.35 -6.79 0.82
C ARG A 88 -7.26 -5.31 0.43
N LEU A 89 -7.74 -4.43 1.29
CA LEU A 89 -7.67 -2.99 1.07
C LEU A 89 -6.22 -2.50 1.11
N PHE A 90 -5.43 -3.03 2.04
CA PHE A 90 -4.01 -2.72 2.16
C PHE A 90 -3.23 -3.10 0.89
N GLN A 91 -3.50 -4.27 0.28
CA GLN A 91 -2.89 -4.68 -0.99
C GLN A 91 -3.22 -3.70 -2.13
N VAL A 92 -4.45 -3.25 -2.23
CA VAL A 92 -4.84 -2.25 -3.25
C VAL A 92 -4.17 -0.91 -2.96
N ALA A 93 -4.14 -0.47 -1.69
CA ALA A 93 -3.52 0.79 -1.29
C ALA A 93 -2.00 0.79 -1.57
N THR A 94 -1.29 -0.28 -1.24
CA THR A 94 0.15 -0.41 -1.52
C THR A 94 0.45 -0.45 -3.02
N ALA A 95 -0.39 -1.14 -3.81
CA ALA A 95 -0.27 -1.13 -5.27
C ALA A 95 -0.44 0.29 -5.85
N LEU A 96 -1.39 1.08 -5.32
CA LEU A 96 -1.59 2.49 -5.70
C LEU A 96 -0.41 3.37 -5.32
N VAL A 97 0.15 3.22 -4.13
CA VAL A 97 1.33 3.95 -3.67
C VAL A 97 2.53 3.65 -4.57
N ASN A 98 2.77 2.38 -4.88
CA ASN A 98 3.85 1.96 -5.77
C ASN A 98 3.64 2.41 -7.23
N ALA A 99 2.38 2.65 -7.64
CA ALA A 99 2.05 3.19 -8.95
C ALA A 99 2.23 4.72 -9.06
N ARG A 100 2.30 5.46 -7.95
CA ARG A 100 2.41 6.94 -7.95
C ARG A 100 3.63 7.50 -8.69
N GLY A 101 4.70 6.71 -8.80
CA GLY A 101 5.86 7.06 -9.62
C GLY A 101 5.64 6.95 -11.13
N ARG A 102 4.52 6.35 -11.56
CA ARG A 102 4.16 6.12 -12.96
C ARG A 102 3.12 7.16 -13.39
N ARG A 103 3.37 7.83 -14.52
CA ARG A 103 2.49 8.91 -15.00
C ARG A 103 1.32 8.36 -15.85
N GLY A 104 0.13 8.97 -15.70
CA GLY A 104 -1.00 8.81 -16.58
C GLY A 104 -1.74 7.47 -16.49
N PRO A 105 -2.17 6.91 -17.64
CA PRO A 105 -3.05 5.73 -17.70
C PRO A 105 -2.45 4.48 -17.05
N THR A 106 -1.13 4.42 -16.87
CA THR A 106 -0.45 3.29 -16.22
C THR A 106 -0.77 3.17 -14.74
N ALA A 107 -1.00 4.27 -14.02
CA ALA A 107 -1.40 4.24 -12.61
C ALA A 107 -2.83 3.69 -12.45
N ALA A 108 -3.75 4.12 -13.33
CA ALA A 108 -5.12 3.62 -13.34
C ALA A 108 -5.18 2.12 -13.71
N ALA A 109 -4.37 1.69 -14.67
CA ALA A 109 -4.27 0.29 -15.06
C ALA A 109 -3.73 -0.60 -13.93
N VAL A 110 -2.72 -0.13 -13.19
CA VAL A 110 -2.18 -0.84 -12.01
C VAL A 110 -3.22 -0.94 -10.91
N ALA A 111 -3.96 0.15 -10.64
CA ALA A 111 -5.04 0.16 -9.66
C ALA A 111 -6.16 -0.81 -10.03
N ALA A 112 -6.61 -0.77 -11.28
CA ALA A 112 -7.64 -1.69 -11.80
C ALA A 112 -7.16 -3.15 -11.72
N GLY A 113 -5.93 -3.43 -12.16
CA GLY A 113 -5.34 -4.76 -12.09
C GLY A 113 -5.21 -5.29 -10.66
N ALA A 114 -4.77 -4.45 -9.71
CA ALA A 114 -4.71 -4.81 -8.29
C ALA A 114 -6.11 -5.11 -7.73
N THR A 115 -7.12 -4.30 -8.07
CA THR A 115 -8.50 -4.50 -7.64
C THR A 115 -9.07 -5.81 -8.21
N VAL A 116 -8.91 -6.05 -9.50
CA VAL A 116 -9.35 -7.28 -10.18
C VAL A 116 -8.69 -8.52 -9.54
N ARG A 117 -7.38 -8.46 -9.30
CA ARG A 117 -6.64 -9.58 -8.67
C ARG A 117 -7.10 -9.84 -7.24
N THR A 118 -7.30 -8.78 -6.47
CA THR A 118 -7.70 -8.89 -5.06
C THR A 118 -9.15 -9.35 -4.91
N PHE A 119 -10.04 -8.92 -5.82
CA PHE A 119 -11.46 -9.26 -5.85
C PHE A 119 -11.82 -10.18 -7.04
N TRP A 120 -10.92 -11.11 -7.40
CA TRP A 120 -11.04 -11.96 -8.57
C TRP A 120 -12.38 -12.70 -8.67
N TRP A 121 -12.92 -13.14 -7.54
CA TRP A 121 -14.21 -13.85 -7.49
C TRP A 121 -15.38 -12.95 -7.91
N HIS A 122 -15.39 -11.69 -7.45
CA HIS A 122 -16.38 -10.70 -7.87
C HIS A 122 -16.23 -10.38 -9.37
N THR A 123 -15.00 -10.31 -9.85
CA THR A 123 -14.71 -10.08 -11.27
C THR A 123 -15.26 -11.19 -12.15
N ILE A 124 -15.05 -12.46 -11.78
CA ILE A 124 -15.60 -13.59 -12.50
C ILE A 124 -17.13 -13.53 -12.49
N LEU A 125 -17.73 -13.34 -11.33
CA LEU A 125 -19.18 -13.29 -11.21
C LEU A 125 -19.80 -12.16 -12.06
N GLY A 126 -19.15 -11.00 -12.14
CA GLY A 126 -19.59 -9.88 -12.97
C GLY A 126 -19.38 -10.09 -14.47
N ALA A 127 -18.41 -10.90 -14.85
CA ALA A 127 -18.15 -11.21 -16.25
C ALA A 127 -19.11 -12.29 -16.82
N LEU A 128 -19.69 -13.14 -15.97
CA LEU A 128 -20.54 -14.26 -16.40
C LEU A 128 -21.66 -13.88 -17.37
N PRO A 129 -22.49 -12.84 -17.11
CA PRO A 129 -23.58 -12.49 -18.05
C PRO A 129 -23.06 -12.17 -19.45
N GLY A 130 -21.95 -11.42 -19.55
CA GLY A 130 -21.34 -11.09 -20.85
C GLY A 130 -20.77 -12.32 -21.55
N LEU A 131 -20.16 -13.26 -20.81
CA LEU A 131 -19.66 -14.51 -21.38
C LEU A 131 -20.78 -15.42 -21.87
N VAL A 132 -21.90 -15.49 -21.14
CA VAL A 132 -23.08 -16.24 -21.57
C VAL A 132 -23.68 -15.63 -22.86
N LEU A 133 -23.78 -14.29 -22.92
CA LEU A 133 -24.25 -13.62 -24.12
C LEU A 133 -23.29 -13.82 -25.30
N ALA A 134 -21.98 -13.84 -25.10
CA ALA A 134 -21.02 -14.12 -26.14
C ALA A 134 -21.18 -15.55 -26.68
N GLY A 135 -21.33 -16.54 -25.79
CA GLY A 135 -21.59 -17.92 -26.18
C GLY A 135 -22.89 -18.07 -26.97
N LEU A 136 -23.94 -17.39 -26.54
CA LEU A 136 -25.23 -17.39 -27.25
C LEU A 136 -25.13 -16.73 -28.63
N ALA A 137 -24.42 -15.60 -28.74
CA ALA A 137 -24.18 -14.94 -30.02
C ALA A 137 -23.44 -15.85 -31.01
N VAL A 138 -22.44 -16.59 -30.53
CA VAL A 138 -21.71 -17.60 -31.34
C VAL A 138 -22.63 -18.75 -31.76
N TYR A 139 -23.47 -19.24 -30.85
CA TYR A 139 -24.38 -20.34 -31.12
C TYR A 139 -25.46 -20.00 -32.14
N LEU A 140 -26.04 -18.81 -32.05
CA LEU A 140 -27.10 -18.34 -32.99
C LEU A 140 -26.57 -18.03 -34.36
N GLY A 141 -25.31 -17.66 -34.50
CA GLY A 141 -24.69 -17.27 -35.79
C GLY A 141 -25.34 -16.03 -36.38
N GLY A 142 -25.06 -15.77 -37.65
CA GLY A 142 -25.67 -14.70 -38.43
C GLY A 142 -24.72 -13.60 -38.85
N PRO A 143 -25.18 -12.66 -39.71
CA PRO A 143 -24.33 -11.62 -40.32
C PRO A 143 -23.76 -10.62 -39.30
N ALA A 144 -24.40 -10.48 -38.14
CA ALA A 144 -23.96 -9.59 -37.08
C ALA A 144 -23.17 -10.29 -35.95
N LEU A 145 -22.71 -11.52 -36.18
CA LEU A 145 -21.99 -12.35 -35.19
C LEU A 145 -20.88 -11.57 -34.47
N TRP A 146 -19.99 -10.94 -35.21
CA TRP A 146 -18.85 -10.22 -34.64
C TRP A 146 -19.26 -9.05 -33.75
N VAL A 147 -20.30 -8.31 -34.18
CA VAL A 147 -20.84 -7.20 -33.36
C VAL A 147 -21.42 -7.72 -32.05
N GLY A 148 -22.17 -8.82 -32.12
CA GLY A 148 -22.72 -9.48 -30.92
C GLY A 148 -21.64 -9.97 -29.97
N VAL A 149 -20.59 -10.61 -30.47
CA VAL A 149 -19.46 -11.09 -29.65
C VAL A 149 -18.71 -9.94 -29.01
N VAL A 150 -18.37 -8.90 -29.77
CA VAL A 150 -17.65 -7.73 -29.23
C VAL A 150 -18.49 -7.01 -28.17
N ALA A 151 -19.77 -6.77 -28.43
CA ALA A 151 -20.67 -6.16 -27.45
C ALA A 151 -20.76 -6.98 -26.15
N SER A 152 -20.88 -8.31 -26.27
CA SER A 152 -20.95 -9.21 -25.12
C SER A 152 -19.65 -9.24 -24.31
N LEU A 153 -18.49 -9.19 -24.96
CA LEU A 153 -17.19 -9.08 -24.28
C LEU A 153 -17.05 -7.76 -23.55
N LEU A 154 -17.52 -6.65 -24.13
CA LEU A 154 -17.54 -5.35 -23.43
C LEU A 154 -18.43 -5.39 -22.20
N VAL A 155 -19.59 -6.04 -22.27
CA VAL A 155 -20.47 -6.28 -21.10
C VAL A 155 -19.75 -7.12 -20.05
N ALA A 156 -19.04 -8.17 -20.43
CA ALA A 156 -18.28 -9.01 -19.49
C ALA A 156 -17.20 -8.20 -18.76
N VAL A 157 -16.43 -7.39 -19.50
CA VAL A 157 -15.38 -6.54 -18.90
C VAL A 157 -15.99 -5.48 -17.98
N ALA A 158 -17.03 -4.78 -18.44
CA ALA A 158 -17.70 -3.75 -17.65
C ALA A 158 -18.32 -4.34 -16.36
N GLY A 159 -19.01 -5.46 -16.48
CA GLY A 159 -19.61 -6.18 -15.33
C GLY A 159 -18.56 -6.68 -14.35
N GLY A 160 -17.46 -7.23 -14.84
CA GLY A 160 -16.34 -7.67 -14.02
C GLY A 160 -15.71 -6.53 -13.22
N LEU A 161 -15.43 -5.40 -13.89
CA LEU A 161 -14.88 -4.21 -13.25
C LEU A 161 -15.87 -3.58 -12.25
N ALA A 162 -17.16 -3.52 -12.59
CA ALA A 162 -18.18 -2.98 -11.72
C ALA A 162 -18.32 -3.77 -10.41
N LEU A 163 -18.38 -5.10 -10.49
CA LEU A 163 -18.46 -5.94 -9.28
C LEU A 163 -17.15 -5.97 -8.50
N ALA A 164 -15.99 -5.90 -9.14
CA ALA A 164 -14.71 -5.75 -8.43
C ALA A 164 -14.66 -4.41 -7.66
N GLY A 165 -15.10 -3.31 -8.28
CA GLY A 165 -15.25 -2.00 -7.65
C GLY A 165 -16.25 -2.01 -6.50
N PHE A 166 -17.39 -2.69 -6.67
CA PHE A 166 -18.36 -2.88 -5.59
C PHE A 166 -17.78 -3.68 -4.43
N GLY A 167 -16.99 -4.74 -4.71
CA GLY A 167 -16.27 -5.51 -3.69
C GLY A 167 -15.30 -4.65 -2.89
N LEU A 168 -14.54 -3.80 -3.58
CA LEU A 168 -13.63 -2.84 -2.96
C LEU A 168 -14.40 -1.84 -2.07
N TRP A 169 -15.46 -1.22 -2.61
CA TRP A 169 -16.30 -0.29 -1.86
C TRP A 169 -16.94 -0.95 -0.63
N ARG A 170 -17.50 -2.15 -0.79
CA ARG A 170 -18.10 -2.89 0.33
C ARG A 170 -17.09 -3.22 1.42
N SER A 171 -15.86 -3.65 1.05
CA SER A 171 -14.80 -3.88 2.02
C SER A 171 -14.39 -2.58 2.72
N ALA A 172 -14.22 -1.49 1.97
CA ALA A 172 -13.91 -0.19 2.56
C ALA A 172 -15.00 0.28 3.53
N ALA A 173 -16.27 0.18 3.14
CA ALA A 173 -17.40 0.62 3.95
C ALA A 173 -17.64 -0.22 5.23
N ARG A 174 -17.21 -1.48 5.25
CA ARG A 174 -17.41 -2.39 6.38
C ARG A 174 -16.17 -2.57 7.23
N ASP A 175 -15.04 -2.83 6.58
CA ASP A 175 -13.84 -3.30 7.27
C ASP A 175 -13.04 -2.14 7.87
N VAL A 176 -13.07 -0.95 7.23
CA VAL A 176 -12.37 0.25 7.75
C VAL A 176 -13.02 0.77 9.04
N PRO A 177 -14.35 1.00 9.11
CA PRO A 177 -14.99 1.41 10.37
C PRO A 177 -14.86 0.35 11.46
N ALA A 178 -14.97 -0.94 11.11
CA ALA A 178 -14.80 -2.04 12.06
C ALA A 178 -13.38 -2.14 12.64
N ASN A 179 -12.40 -1.48 12.02
CA ASN A 179 -11.01 -1.40 12.43
C ASN A 179 -10.62 0.01 12.88
N ASN A 180 -11.50 0.71 13.62
CA ASN A 180 -11.26 2.07 14.12
C ASN A 180 -10.78 3.06 13.05
N SER A 181 -11.29 2.90 11.82
CA SER A 181 -10.94 3.70 10.65
C SER A 181 -9.47 3.58 10.20
N GLY A 182 -8.76 2.52 10.61
CA GLY A 182 -7.40 2.20 10.19
C GLY A 182 -7.32 0.98 9.26
N LEU A 183 -6.18 0.80 8.61
CA LEU A 183 -5.87 -0.39 7.80
C LEU A 183 -4.96 -1.37 8.56
N CYS A 184 -4.20 -0.87 9.50
CA CYS A 184 -3.25 -1.63 10.32
C CYS A 184 -3.69 -1.64 11.78
N ASP A 185 -3.17 -2.59 12.54
CA ASP A 185 -3.27 -2.55 14.00
C ASP A 185 -2.51 -1.34 14.55
N GLY A 186 -3.14 -0.65 15.49
CA GLY A 186 -2.53 0.43 16.26
C GLY A 186 -1.76 -0.10 17.47
#